data_af24d564d418b99896f4ebb862efd37b
#
_entry.id   af24d564d418b99896f4ebb862efd37b
#
_cell.length_a   1.000
_cell.length_b   1.000
_cell.length_c   1.000
_cell.angle_alpha   90.00
_cell.angle_beta   90.00
_cell.angle_gamma   90.00
#
_symmetry.space_group_name_H-M   'P 1'
#
loop_
_entity.id
_entity.type
_entity.pdbx_description
1 polymer ?
#
loop_
_entity_poly.entity_id
_entity_poly.type
_entity_poly.pdbx_seq_one_letter_code
_entity_poly.pdbx_strand_id
1 'polypeptide(L)'
;MALVNIKEMLEKARREHYAVGAFDASTIEMAMAIVEAAEEEKSPVIVMGLTPDLQQGNEKMLTYWTESLKDLAEKASVPVCL
;
A
#
# COMPACT_ATOMS: atom_id res chain seq x y z
N MET A 1 8.01 -4.92 11.34
CA MET A 1 7.04 -3.96 10.88
C MET A 1 7.15 -3.79 9.38
N ALA A 2 6.07 -4.05 8.64
CA ALA A 2 6.08 -4.08 7.17
C ALA A 2 5.84 -2.70 6.52
N LEU A 3 5.27 -1.75 7.26
CA LEU A 3 5.06 -0.39 6.76
C LEU A 3 6.41 0.32 6.63
N VAL A 4 6.76 0.73 5.42
CA VAL A 4 8.08 1.27 5.11
C VAL A 4 8.01 2.62 4.39
N ASN A 5 9.15 3.31 4.39
CA ASN A 5 9.32 4.57 3.69
C ASN A 5 9.60 4.31 2.21
N ILE A 6 8.96 5.10 1.34
CA ILE A 6 9.10 4.92 -0.11
C ILE A 6 10.55 5.12 -0.59
N LYS A 7 11.29 6.02 0.05
CA LYS A 7 12.67 6.30 -0.35
C LYS A 7 13.55 5.06 -0.22
N GLU A 8 13.51 4.42 0.95
CA GLU A 8 14.32 3.22 1.19
C GLU A 8 13.91 2.07 0.28
N MET A 9 12.61 1.88 0.08
CA MET A 9 12.06 0.86 -0.81
C MET A 9 12.58 1.03 -2.24
N LEU A 10 12.52 2.25 -2.77
CA LEU A 10 12.95 2.53 -4.13
C LEU A 10 14.46 2.53 -4.30
N GLU A 11 15.21 2.97 -3.30
CA GLU A 11 16.67 2.89 -3.34
C GLU A 11 17.14 1.44 -3.42
N LYS A 12 16.52 0.54 -2.65
CA LYS A 12 16.82 -0.88 -2.71
C LYS A 12 16.47 -1.47 -4.07
N ALA A 13 15.30 -1.11 -4.60
CA ALA A 13 14.85 -1.57 -5.91
C ALA A 13 15.84 -1.15 -7.00
N ARG A 14 16.33 0.09 -6.93
CA ARG A 14 17.31 0.60 -7.88
C ARG A 14 18.63 -0.16 -7.81
N ARG A 15 19.13 -0.39 -6.60
CA ARG A 15 20.39 -1.11 -6.41
C ARG A 15 20.31 -2.55 -6.91
N GLU A 16 19.18 -3.20 -6.71
CA GLU A 16 18.98 -4.61 -7.03
C GLU A 16 18.28 -4.84 -8.38
N HIS A 17 18.05 -3.75 -9.14
CA HIS A 17 17.54 -3.77 -10.51
C HIS A 17 16.17 -4.41 -10.67
N TYR A 18 15.20 -4.01 -9.83
CA TYR A 18 13.81 -4.41 -10.02
C TYR A 18 12.88 -3.20 -9.86
N ALA A 19 11.65 -3.35 -10.32
CA ALA A 19 10.61 -2.33 -10.18
C ALA A 19 9.65 -2.71 -9.05
N VAL A 20 9.09 -1.69 -8.40
CA VAL A 20 8.05 -1.88 -7.38
C VAL A 20 6.73 -1.44 -7.97
N GLY A 21 5.72 -2.31 -7.92
CA GLY A 21 4.37 -1.96 -8.38
C GLY A 21 3.72 -0.96 -7.45
N ALA A 22 2.99 0.00 -8.04
CA ALA A 22 2.23 1.00 -7.31
C ALA A 22 0.79 0.94 -7.81
N PHE A 23 -0.14 0.59 -6.93
CA PHE A 23 -1.52 0.29 -7.30
C PHE A 23 -2.51 1.14 -6.55
N ASP A 24 -3.51 1.66 -7.25
CA ASP A 24 -4.61 2.39 -6.64
C ASP A 24 -5.60 1.43 -5.98
N ALA A 25 -6.02 1.77 -4.77
CA ALA A 25 -7.06 1.05 -4.06
C ALA A 25 -8.18 2.02 -3.69
N SER A 26 -9.29 1.96 -4.40
CA SER A 26 -10.46 2.79 -4.11
C SER A 26 -11.24 2.27 -2.89
N THR A 27 -11.09 1.00 -2.57
CA THR A 27 -11.77 0.37 -1.43
C THR A 27 -10.77 -0.42 -0.59
N ILE A 28 -11.18 -0.72 0.64
CA ILE A 28 -10.36 -1.52 1.56
C ILE A 28 -10.18 -2.94 1.00
N GLU A 29 -11.20 -3.49 0.37
CA GLU A 29 -11.13 -4.82 -0.24
C GLU A 29 -10.09 -4.88 -1.35
N MET A 30 -10.02 -3.84 -2.16
CA MET A 30 -8.98 -3.74 -3.21
C MET A 30 -7.59 -3.69 -2.59
N ALA A 31 -7.42 -2.92 -1.54
CA ALA A 31 -6.14 -2.83 -0.84
C ALA A 31 -5.74 -4.18 -0.24
N MET A 32 -6.67 -4.90 0.35
CA MET A 32 -6.42 -6.25 0.88
C MET A 32 -5.96 -7.20 -0.22
N ALA A 33 -6.61 -7.16 -1.37
CA ALA A 33 -6.24 -8.01 -2.51
C ALA A 33 -4.83 -7.69 -3.03
N ILE A 34 -4.49 -6.40 -3.10
CA ILE A 34 -3.15 -5.96 -3.53
C ILE A 34 -2.08 -6.47 -2.57
N VAL A 35 -2.29 -6.31 -1.27
CA VAL A 35 -1.33 -6.74 -0.26
C VAL A 35 -1.21 -8.27 -0.24
N GLU A 36 -2.32 -8.99 -0.32
CA GLU A 36 -2.30 -10.45 -0.37
C GLU A 36 -1.52 -10.97 -1.59
N ALA A 37 -1.72 -10.35 -2.76
CA ALA A 37 -0.98 -10.72 -3.95
C ALA A 37 0.53 -10.47 -3.78
N ALA A 38 0.87 -9.33 -3.18
CA ALA A 38 2.27 -9.01 -2.90
C ALA A 38 2.91 -10.01 -1.93
N GLU A 39 2.15 -10.45 -0.92
CA GLU A 39 2.61 -11.46 0.03
C GLU A 39 2.85 -12.82 -0.65
N GLU A 40 1.93 -13.23 -1.54
CA GLU A 40 2.08 -14.46 -2.31
C GLU A 40 3.33 -14.43 -3.19
N GLU A 41 3.58 -13.31 -3.81
CA GLU A 41 4.74 -13.12 -4.69
C GLU A 41 6.01 -12.73 -3.94
N LYS A 42 5.93 -12.55 -2.63
CA LYS A 42 7.05 -12.12 -1.76
C LYS A 42 7.71 -10.85 -2.28
N SER A 43 6.88 -9.91 -2.74
CA SER A 43 7.32 -8.66 -3.35
C SER A 43 6.91 -7.45 -2.52
N PRO A 44 7.75 -6.41 -2.46
CA PRO A 44 7.30 -5.14 -1.87
C PRO A 44 6.24 -4.51 -2.77
N VAL A 45 5.41 -3.64 -2.20
CA VAL A 45 4.31 -3.02 -2.93
C VAL A 45 4.04 -1.61 -2.41
N ILE A 46 3.58 -0.74 -3.31
CA ILE A 46 3.09 0.60 -2.98
C ILE A 46 1.59 0.58 -3.19
N VAL A 47 0.84 0.95 -2.16
CA VAL A 47 -0.63 1.08 -2.25
C VAL A 47 -0.98 2.56 -2.19
N MET A 48 -1.72 3.02 -3.17
CA MET A 48 -2.09 4.43 -3.32
C MET A 48 -3.58 4.62 -3.20
N GLY A 49 -4.00 5.84 -2.85
CA GLY A 49 -5.40 6.24 -2.89
C GLY A 49 -5.52 7.56 -3.63
N LEU A 50 -6.49 7.64 -4.54
CA LEU A 50 -6.78 8.89 -5.25
C LEU A 50 -7.73 9.73 -4.41
N THR A 51 -7.37 10.98 -4.18
CA THR A 51 -8.18 11.91 -3.37
C THR A 51 -9.64 11.97 -3.81
N PRO A 52 -9.98 12.10 -5.11
CA PRO A 52 -11.39 12.10 -5.52
C PRO A 52 -12.15 10.85 -5.10
N ASP A 53 -11.54 9.68 -5.18
CA ASP A 53 -12.18 8.43 -4.78
C ASP A 53 -12.41 8.38 -3.27
N LEU A 54 -11.44 8.83 -2.49
CA LEU A 54 -11.48 8.78 -1.04
C LEU A 54 -12.42 9.82 -0.43
N GLN A 55 -12.73 10.89 -1.16
CA GLN A 55 -13.61 11.95 -0.70
C GLN A 55 -15.09 11.69 -1.04
N GLN A 56 -15.39 10.64 -1.78
CA GLN A 56 -16.77 10.28 -2.08
C GLN A 56 -17.46 9.80 -0.79
N GLY A 57 -18.43 10.56 -0.35
CA GLY A 57 -19.17 10.24 0.84
C GLY A 57 -18.99 11.25 1.95
N ASN A 58 -17.81 11.37 2.54
CA ASN A 58 -17.51 12.38 3.55
C ASN A 58 -16.02 12.34 3.95
N GLU A 59 -15.61 13.32 4.78
CA GLU A 59 -14.24 13.43 5.27
C GLU A 59 -13.79 12.24 6.11
N LYS A 60 -14.73 11.56 6.78
CA LYS A 60 -14.40 10.41 7.61
C LYS A 60 -13.89 9.22 6.81
N MET A 61 -14.29 9.11 5.55
CA MET A 61 -13.85 8.01 4.68
C MET A 61 -12.35 8.00 4.49
N LEU A 62 -11.75 9.18 4.32
CA LEU A 62 -10.29 9.28 4.20
C LEU A 62 -9.60 8.78 5.47
N THR A 63 -10.12 9.15 6.65
CA THR A 63 -9.58 8.70 7.93
C THR A 63 -9.67 7.18 8.06
N TYR A 64 -10.84 6.60 7.78
CA TYR A 64 -11.05 5.16 7.87
C TYR A 64 -10.16 4.40 6.89
N TRP A 65 -10.04 4.89 5.66
CA TRP A 65 -9.16 4.30 4.66
C TRP A 65 -7.72 4.29 5.16
N THR A 66 -7.23 5.45 5.62
CA THR A 66 -5.85 5.59 6.10
C THR A 66 -5.57 4.66 7.28
N GLU A 67 -6.45 4.63 8.28
CA GLU A 67 -6.27 3.78 9.45
C GLU A 67 -6.30 2.30 9.11
N SER A 68 -7.22 1.89 8.24
CA SER A 68 -7.34 0.50 7.80
C SER A 68 -6.12 0.05 7.01
N LEU A 69 -5.64 0.89 6.10
CA LEU A 69 -4.45 0.59 5.29
C LEU A 69 -3.19 0.53 6.13
N LYS A 70 -3.09 1.40 7.12
CA LYS A 70 -1.97 1.42 8.04
C LYS A 70 -1.89 0.11 8.83
N ASP A 71 -3.02 -0.35 9.35
CA ASP A 71 -3.09 -1.63 10.06
C ASP A 71 -2.73 -2.80 9.14
N LEU A 72 -3.30 -2.81 7.95
CA LEU A 72 -3.02 -3.84 6.94
C LEU A 72 -1.53 -3.88 6.58
N ALA A 73 -0.94 -2.72 6.35
CA ALA A 73 0.48 -2.61 6.00
C ALA A 73 1.38 -3.09 7.14
N GLU A 74 1.06 -2.72 8.38
CA GLU A 74 1.85 -3.11 9.54
C GLU A 74 1.85 -4.63 9.78
N LYS A 75 0.76 -5.31 9.42
CA LYS A 75 0.62 -6.75 9.58
C LYS A 75 1.10 -7.57 8.39
N ALA A 76 1.43 -6.94 7.28
CA ALA A 76 1.87 -7.62 6.08
C ALA A 76 3.22 -8.31 6.27
N SER A 77 3.41 -9.42 5.56
CA SER A 77 4.68 -10.17 5.58
C SER A 77 5.71 -9.63 4.59
N VAL A 78 5.35 -8.63 3.79
CA VAL A 78 6.24 -7.98 2.83
C VAL A 78 6.27 -6.48 3.09
N PRO A 79 7.30 -5.74 2.63
CA PRO A 79 7.32 -4.29 2.77
C PRO A 79 6.16 -3.64 2.01
N VAL A 80 5.41 -2.78 2.68
CA VAL A 80 4.29 -2.04 2.10
C VAL A 80 4.51 -0.55 2.35
N CYS A 81 4.43 0.24 1.30
CA CYS A 81 4.44 1.70 1.36
C CYS A 81 3.05 2.23 1.00
N LEU A 82 2.59 3.21 1.73
CA LEU A 82 1.29 3.85 1.49
C LEU A 82 1.48 5.23 0.84
#